data_c780b3fe1070cbf3640dae14c1ebbe6f
#
_entry.id   c780b3fe1070cbf3640dae14c1ebbe6f
#
_cell.length_a   1.000
_cell.length_b   1.000
_cell.length_c   1.000
_cell.angle_alpha   90.00
_cell.angle_beta   90.00
_cell.angle_gamma   90.00
#
_symmetry.space_group_name_H-M   'P 1'
#
loop_
_entity.id
_entity.type
_entity.pdbx_description
1 polymer ?
#
loop_
_entity_poly.entity_id
_entity_poly.type
_entity_poly.pdbx_seq_one_letter_code
_entity_poly.pdbx_strand_id
1 'polypeptide(L)'
;MVRDNRKLFLSKQCWPKFKGYAYAQLHKLDNKVPNGKRLASVEKYGYDVKFAYHIVRLLNEVEQIMLEGDLDLQRNREQLKSIRRGEWSEDDLRAYFNEKEKTLEGVYSTCKLPEKPSESKLRELLLNCLEHHYGKISQEVLTQVDSVDILKQIHELSGKALQ
;
A
#
# COMPACT_ATOMS: atom_id res chain seq x y z
N MET A 1 -3.24 -15.39 -7.59
CA MET A 1 -2.17 -14.77 -8.43
C MET A 1 -1.58 -13.53 -7.77
N VAL A 2 -2.27 -12.36 -7.64
CA VAL A 2 -1.70 -11.15 -6.99
C VAL A 2 -1.32 -11.41 -5.53
N ARG A 3 -2.18 -12.04 -4.74
CA ARG A 3 -1.93 -12.38 -3.34
C ARG A 3 -0.64 -13.19 -3.14
N ASP A 4 -0.39 -14.15 -4.01
CA ASP A 4 0.78 -15.06 -3.91
C ASP A 4 2.07 -14.34 -4.30
N ASN A 5 1.95 -13.29 -5.11
CA ASN A 5 3.03 -12.42 -5.57
C ASN A 5 3.14 -11.10 -4.80
N ARG A 6 2.45 -10.96 -3.65
CA ARG A 6 2.38 -9.70 -2.90
C ARG A 6 3.74 -9.11 -2.51
N LYS A 7 4.75 -9.96 -2.34
CA LYS A 7 6.12 -9.52 -2.01
C LYS A 7 6.79 -8.70 -3.11
N LEU A 8 6.35 -8.83 -4.36
CA LEU A 8 6.88 -8.03 -5.48
C LEU A 8 6.58 -6.53 -5.34
N PHE A 9 5.55 -6.17 -4.54
CA PHE A 9 5.17 -4.78 -4.29
C PHE A 9 5.96 -4.12 -3.16
N LEU A 10 6.72 -4.91 -2.38
CA LEU A 10 7.41 -4.41 -1.20
C LEU A 10 8.78 -3.84 -1.57
N SER A 11 9.12 -2.73 -0.93
CA SER A 11 10.43 -2.09 -1.04
C SER A 11 10.74 -1.33 0.25
N LYS A 12 12.01 -1.04 0.51
CA LYS A 12 12.39 -0.27 1.70
C LYS A 12 11.93 1.20 1.63
N GLN A 13 11.47 1.68 0.48
CA GLN A 13 10.82 2.99 0.33
C GLN A 13 9.50 3.11 1.12
N CYS A 14 8.98 2.01 1.68
CA CYS A 14 7.86 2.08 2.61
C CYS A 14 8.22 2.92 3.85
N TRP A 15 9.45 2.83 4.39
CA TRP A 15 9.83 3.54 5.61
C TRP A 15 9.66 5.06 5.52
N PRO A 16 10.29 5.80 4.58
CA PRO A 16 10.09 7.24 4.48
C PRO A 16 8.63 7.66 4.34
N LYS A 17 7.82 6.86 3.64
CA LYS A 17 6.39 7.15 3.45
C LYS A 17 5.60 6.93 4.74
N PHE A 18 5.81 5.81 5.43
CA PHE A 18 5.15 5.52 6.70
C PHE A 18 5.57 6.50 7.79
N LYS A 19 6.87 6.84 7.86
CA LYS A 19 7.43 7.85 8.75
C LYS A 19 6.76 9.20 8.53
N GLY A 20 6.75 9.70 7.29
CA GLY A 20 6.11 10.98 6.96
C GLY A 20 4.62 11.00 7.33
N TYR A 21 3.90 9.89 7.10
CA TYR A 21 2.49 9.80 7.49
C TYR A 21 2.30 9.74 9.01
N ALA A 22 3.17 9.04 9.75
CA ALA A 22 3.14 9.01 11.20
C ALA A 22 3.39 10.41 11.81
N TYR A 23 4.37 11.16 11.30
CA TYR A 23 4.59 12.56 11.67
C TYR A 23 3.38 13.45 11.35
N ALA A 24 2.73 13.25 10.21
CA ALA A 24 1.51 13.97 9.88
C ALA A 24 0.36 13.67 10.87
N GLN A 25 0.31 12.45 11.43
CA GLN A 25 -0.66 12.13 12.48
C GLN A 25 -0.29 12.77 13.83
N LEU A 26 1.01 12.82 14.20
CA LEU A 26 1.47 13.58 15.38
C LEU A 26 1.13 15.05 15.26
N HIS A 27 1.42 15.68 14.15
CA HIS A 27 1.07 17.08 13.90
C HIS A 27 -0.45 17.33 14.03
N LYS A 28 -1.28 16.37 13.58
CA LYS A 28 -2.73 16.48 13.76
C LYS A 28 -3.16 16.27 15.20
N LEU A 29 -2.46 15.43 15.96
CA LEU A 29 -2.69 15.25 17.39
C LEU A 29 -2.49 16.58 18.14
N ASP A 30 -1.41 17.29 17.80
CA ASP A 30 -1.02 18.54 18.45
C ASP A 30 -1.91 19.73 18.05
N ASN A 31 -2.31 19.82 16.80
CA ASN A 31 -2.84 21.05 16.22
C ASN A 31 -4.31 20.97 15.78
N LYS A 32 -4.89 19.78 15.67
CA LYS A 32 -6.26 19.66 15.18
C LYS A 32 -7.29 19.87 16.29
N VAL A 33 -8.10 20.91 16.15
CA VAL A 33 -9.26 21.13 17.03
C VAL A 33 -10.23 19.95 16.87
N PRO A 34 -10.50 19.20 17.96
CA PRO A 34 -11.43 18.08 17.92
C PRO A 34 -12.86 18.55 17.72
N ASN A 35 -13.65 17.78 16.97
CA ASN A 35 -15.08 18.03 16.79
C ASN A 35 -15.87 16.72 16.82
N GLY A 36 -17.16 16.81 17.16
CA GLY A 36 -18.08 15.68 17.20
C GLY A 36 -17.56 14.51 18.06
N LYS A 37 -17.56 13.29 17.52
CA LYS A 37 -17.12 12.08 18.26
C LYS A 37 -15.66 12.12 18.73
N ARG A 38 -14.81 12.96 18.12
CA ARG A 38 -13.41 13.12 18.54
C ARG A 38 -13.29 14.00 19.77
N LEU A 39 -14.16 15.01 19.92
CA LEU A 39 -14.21 15.83 21.11
C LEU A 39 -14.46 14.95 22.36
N ALA A 40 -15.45 14.07 22.30
CA ALA A 40 -15.73 13.13 23.38
C ALA A 40 -14.54 12.21 23.74
N SER A 41 -13.71 11.85 22.73
CA SER A 41 -12.49 11.08 22.97
C SER A 41 -11.44 11.91 23.72
N VAL A 42 -11.24 13.15 23.32
CA VAL A 42 -10.26 14.05 23.96
C VAL A 42 -10.73 14.43 25.38
N GLU A 43 -12.01 14.70 25.59
CA GLU A 43 -12.60 14.96 26.92
C GLU A 43 -12.40 13.77 27.88
N LYS A 44 -12.52 12.54 27.36
CA LYS A 44 -12.40 11.33 28.15
C LYS A 44 -10.97 10.91 28.46
N TYR A 45 -10.06 11.05 27.48
CA TYR A 45 -8.70 10.45 27.53
C TYR A 45 -7.58 11.52 27.54
N GLY A 46 -7.91 12.80 27.41
CA GLY A 46 -6.95 13.90 27.30
C GLY A 46 -6.39 14.14 25.91
N TYR A 47 -6.56 13.20 24.99
CA TYR A 47 -6.06 13.27 23.61
C TYR A 47 -6.89 12.44 22.63
N ASP A 48 -6.67 12.63 21.33
CA ASP A 48 -7.38 11.86 20.28
C ASP A 48 -6.76 10.48 20.09
N VAL A 49 -7.29 9.47 20.76
CA VAL A 49 -6.83 8.06 20.69
C VAL A 49 -6.85 7.48 19.27
N LYS A 50 -7.60 8.07 18.33
CA LYS A 50 -7.63 7.62 16.94
C LYS A 50 -6.32 7.96 16.21
N PHE A 51 -5.75 9.13 16.46
CA PHE A 51 -4.45 9.48 15.90
C PHE A 51 -3.34 8.61 16.52
N ALA A 52 -3.37 8.42 17.84
CA ALA A 52 -2.44 7.51 18.52
C ALA A 52 -2.48 6.09 17.94
N TYR A 53 -3.68 5.54 17.79
CA TYR A 53 -3.89 4.25 17.14
C TYR A 53 -3.25 4.18 15.74
N HIS A 54 -3.42 5.22 14.92
CA HIS A 54 -2.84 5.25 13.57
C HIS A 54 -1.31 5.31 13.59
N ILE A 55 -0.72 6.10 14.50
CA ILE A 55 0.73 6.22 14.64
C ILE A 55 1.34 4.85 14.98
N VAL A 56 0.86 4.22 16.05
CA VAL A 56 1.41 2.93 16.52
C VAL A 56 1.21 1.84 15.47
N ARG A 57 0.04 1.82 14.82
CA ARG A 57 -0.22 0.86 13.74
C ARG A 57 0.76 1.00 12.59
N LEU A 58 0.99 2.22 12.10
CA LEU A 58 1.91 2.48 10.98
C LEU A 58 3.34 2.06 11.30
N LEU A 59 3.83 2.36 12.50
CA LEU A 59 5.16 1.98 12.93
C LEU A 59 5.33 0.46 13.04
N ASN A 60 4.32 -0.23 13.54
CA ASN A 60 4.33 -1.70 13.63
C ASN A 60 4.21 -2.38 12.26
N GLU A 61 3.39 -1.85 11.37
CA GLU A 61 3.23 -2.38 10.02
C GLU A 61 4.52 -2.25 9.20
N VAL A 62 5.16 -1.09 9.23
CA VAL A 62 6.40 -0.88 8.49
C VAL A 62 7.57 -1.69 9.04
N GLU A 63 7.61 -1.93 10.35
CA GLU A 63 8.60 -2.83 10.96
C GLU A 63 8.49 -4.25 10.40
N GLN A 64 7.27 -4.81 10.39
CA GLN A 64 7.03 -6.15 9.83
C GLN A 64 7.45 -6.22 8.35
N ILE A 65 7.08 -5.20 7.56
CA ILE A 65 7.44 -5.14 6.14
C ILE A 65 8.96 -5.16 5.98
N MET A 66 9.70 -4.34 6.74
CA MET A 66 11.15 -4.23 6.57
C MET A 66 11.92 -5.45 7.10
N LEU A 67 11.45 -6.07 8.18
CA LEU A 67 12.12 -7.22 8.80
C LEU A 67 11.77 -8.54 8.11
N GLU A 68 10.50 -8.74 7.76
CA GLU A 68 9.97 -10.03 7.34
C GLU A 68 9.57 -10.07 5.85
N GLY A 69 9.47 -8.91 5.21
CA GLY A 69 8.97 -8.82 3.84
C GLY A 69 7.52 -9.33 3.71
N ASP A 70 6.73 -9.14 4.77
CA ASP A 70 5.31 -9.52 4.83
C ASP A 70 4.57 -8.65 5.84
N LEU A 71 3.25 -8.83 5.96
CA LEU A 71 2.40 -8.04 6.83
C LEU A 71 1.30 -8.90 7.45
N ASP A 72 1.31 -9.02 8.77
CA ASP A 72 0.23 -9.60 9.58
C ASP A 72 -0.51 -8.49 10.34
N LEU A 73 -1.71 -8.15 9.86
CA LEU A 73 -2.54 -7.09 10.45
C LEU A 73 -3.12 -7.46 11.84
N GLN A 74 -3.05 -8.72 12.25
CA GLN A 74 -3.58 -9.17 13.53
C GLN A 74 -2.53 -9.18 14.64
N ARG A 75 -1.24 -9.18 14.31
CA ARG A 75 -0.12 -9.34 15.25
C ARG A 75 -0.21 -8.39 16.44
N ASN A 76 -0.46 -7.11 16.21
CA ASN A 76 -0.45 -6.06 17.24
C ASN A 76 -1.88 -5.68 17.70
N ARG A 77 -2.85 -6.56 17.51
CA ARG A 77 -4.25 -6.28 17.77
C ARG A 77 -4.54 -5.86 19.21
N GLU A 78 -3.96 -6.53 20.20
CA GLU A 78 -4.22 -6.22 21.61
C GLU A 78 -3.59 -4.89 22.04
N GLN A 79 -2.37 -4.60 21.56
CA GLN A 79 -1.75 -3.28 21.74
C GLN A 79 -2.61 -2.15 21.14
N LEU A 80 -3.11 -2.36 19.94
CA LEU A 80 -3.98 -1.37 19.28
C LEU A 80 -5.33 -1.21 19.98
N LYS A 81 -5.87 -2.27 20.58
CA LYS A 81 -7.06 -2.19 21.41
C LYS A 81 -6.82 -1.45 22.71
N SER A 82 -5.66 -1.66 23.38
CA SER A 82 -5.33 -0.94 24.62
C SER A 82 -5.30 0.57 24.40
N ILE A 83 -4.73 1.03 23.28
CA ILE A 83 -4.77 2.46 22.88
C ILE A 83 -6.21 2.94 22.72
N ARG A 84 -7.06 2.17 22.04
CA ARG A 84 -8.47 2.55 21.85
C ARG A 84 -9.28 2.58 23.14
N ARG A 85 -8.90 1.80 24.15
CA ARG A 85 -9.51 1.84 25.49
C ARG A 85 -8.97 3.00 26.34
N GLY A 86 -7.97 3.75 25.83
CA GLY A 86 -7.36 4.88 26.56
C GLY A 86 -6.40 4.42 27.66
N GLU A 87 -5.83 3.21 27.56
CA GLU A 87 -4.87 2.68 28.51
C GLU A 87 -3.47 3.29 28.37
N TRP A 88 -3.23 4.00 27.28
CA TRP A 88 -2.00 4.75 27.04
C TRP A 88 -2.22 6.24 27.32
N SER A 89 -1.25 6.87 27.95
CA SER A 89 -1.17 8.33 28.00
C SER A 89 -0.59 8.90 26.70
N GLU A 90 -0.69 10.20 26.50
CA GLU A 90 -0.03 10.87 25.39
C GLU A 90 1.50 10.78 25.51
N ASP A 91 2.04 10.84 26.75
CA ASP A 91 3.47 10.68 27.00
C ASP A 91 3.97 9.27 26.64
N ASP A 92 3.20 8.22 26.94
CA ASP A 92 3.51 6.85 26.53
C ASP A 92 3.58 6.73 25.00
N LEU A 93 2.63 7.35 24.30
CA LEU A 93 2.62 7.40 22.83
C LEU A 93 3.88 8.07 22.27
N ARG A 94 4.27 9.21 22.85
CA ARG A 94 5.43 9.98 22.39
C ARG A 94 6.74 9.24 22.68
N ALA A 95 6.85 8.66 23.85
CA ALA A 95 8.00 7.81 24.21
C ALA A 95 8.13 6.61 23.26
N TYR A 96 7.01 5.90 23.01
CA TYR A 96 6.96 4.79 22.07
C TYR A 96 7.35 5.21 20.64
N PHE A 97 6.82 6.34 20.17
CA PHE A 97 7.15 6.86 18.85
C PHE A 97 8.65 7.12 18.70
N ASN A 98 9.26 7.83 19.66
CA ASN A 98 10.66 8.20 19.62
C ASN A 98 11.60 6.99 19.65
N GLU A 99 11.27 5.99 20.49
CA GLU A 99 12.04 4.75 20.59
C GLU A 99 11.91 3.93 19.30
N LYS A 100 10.68 3.80 18.81
CA LYS A 100 10.37 3.02 17.61
C LYS A 100 10.99 3.64 16.35
N GLU A 101 10.99 4.96 16.24
CA GLU A 101 11.65 5.66 15.14
C GLU A 101 13.15 5.35 15.09
N LYS A 102 13.86 5.44 16.23
CA LYS A 102 15.29 5.10 16.30
C LYS A 102 15.56 3.65 15.88
N THR A 103 14.74 2.73 16.36
CA THR A 103 14.83 1.32 16.01
C THR A 103 14.64 1.11 14.51
N LEU A 104 13.63 1.75 13.94
CA LEU A 104 13.27 1.61 12.52
C LEU A 104 14.30 2.25 11.57
N GLU A 105 15.01 3.30 11.99
CA GLU A 105 16.15 3.83 11.22
C GLU A 105 17.28 2.78 11.13
N GLY A 106 17.56 2.07 12.22
CA GLY A 106 18.51 0.96 12.22
C GLY A 106 18.06 -0.19 11.32
N VAL A 107 16.79 -0.56 11.41
CA VAL A 107 16.20 -1.60 10.55
C VAL A 107 16.25 -1.19 9.08
N TYR A 108 15.92 0.05 8.76
CA TYR A 108 15.98 0.59 7.40
C TYR A 108 17.38 0.48 6.79
N SER A 109 18.41 0.81 7.56
CA SER A 109 19.81 0.76 7.10
C SER A 109 20.27 -0.66 6.74
N THR A 110 19.72 -1.68 7.40
CA THR A 110 20.07 -3.10 7.21
C THR A 110 19.03 -3.89 6.41
N CYS A 111 17.95 -3.25 5.99
CA CYS A 111 16.82 -3.87 5.29
C CYS A 111 17.25 -4.47 3.95
N LYS A 112 16.89 -5.74 3.73
CA LYS A 112 17.21 -6.50 2.51
C LYS A 112 16.20 -6.32 1.37
N LEU A 113 15.10 -5.61 1.61
CA LEU A 113 14.15 -5.29 0.56
C LEU A 113 14.81 -4.41 -0.52
N PRO A 114 14.36 -4.51 -1.77
CA PRO A 114 14.87 -3.64 -2.84
C PRO A 114 14.54 -2.16 -2.55
N GLU A 115 15.33 -1.25 -3.12
CA GLU A 115 15.03 0.19 -3.05
C GLU A 115 13.65 0.52 -3.60
N LYS A 116 13.33 -0.06 -4.75
CA LYS A 116 12.04 0.09 -5.42
C LYS A 116 11.53 -1.27 -5.89
N PRO A 117 10.22 -1.47 -5.99
CA PRO A 117 9.67 -2.65 -6.63
C PRO A 117 10.18 -2.79 -8.07
N SER A 118 10.36 -4.02 -8.54
CA SER A 118 10.76 -4.27 -9.93
C SER A 118 9.59 -4.02 -10.88
N GLU A 119 9.65 -2.95 -11.64
CA GLU A 119 8.60 -2.58 -12.61
C GLU A 119 8.38 -3.67 -13.66
N SER A 120 9.44 -4.32 -14.14
CA SER A 120 9.34 -5.41 -15.10
C SER A 120 8.56 -6.61 -14.55
N LYS A 121 8.84 -7.03 -13.31
CA LYS A 121 8.12 -8.12 -12.66
C LYS A 121 6.67 -7.77 -12.35
N LEU A 122 6.39 -6.51 -11.98
CA LEU A 122 5.03 -6.05 -11.76
C LEU A 122 4.23 -5.98 -13.06
N ARG A 123 4.88 -5.56 -14.16
CA ARG A 123 4.28 -5.58 -15.50
C ARG A 123 3.97 -7.00 -15.96
N GLU A 124 4.90 -7.92 -15.79
CA GLU A 124 4.69 -9.34 -16.07
C GLU A 124 3.51 -9.92 -15.28
N LEU A 125 3.46 -9.64 -13.97
CA LEU A 125 2.34 -10.06 -13.12
C LEU A 125 1.01 -9.49 -13.62
N LEU A 126 0.99 -8.21 -14.02
CA LEU A 126 -0.22 -7.57 -14.57
C LEU A 126 -0.66 -8.26 -15.86
N LEU A 127 0.26 -8.50 -16.81
CA LEU A 127 -0.05 -9.20 -18.06
C LEU A 127 -0.61 -10.61 -17.80
N ASN A 128 0.03 -11.37 -16.89
CA ASN A 128 -0.44 -12.69 -16.50
C ASN A 128 -1.86 -12.65 -15.89
N CYS A 129 -2.18 -11.60 -15.09
CA CYS A 129 -3.53 -11.42 -14.55
C CYS A 129 -4.55 -11.11 -15.64
N LEU A 130 -4.20 -10.26 -16.61
CA LEU A 130 -5.06 -9.92 -17.73
C LEU A 130 -5.31 -11.13 -18.63
N GLU A 131 -4.26 -11.88 -18.98
CA GLU A 131 -4.39 -13.10 -19.78
C GLU A 131 -5.21 -14.17 -19.08
N HIS A 132 -5.07 -14.30 -17.76
CA HIS A 132 -5.89 -15.22 -16.99
C HIS A 132 -7.38 -14.85 -16.98
N HIS A 133 -7.69 -13.57 -17.02
CA HIS A 133 -9.06 -13.08 -16.94
C HIS A 133 -9.75 -12.98 -18.32
N TYR A 134 -9.03 -12.49 -19.33
CA TYR A 134 -9.58 -12.20 -20.66
C TYR A 134 -9.20 -13.24 -21.73
N GLY A 135 -8.33 -14.19 -21.42
CA GLY A 135 -7.74 -15.07 -22.42
C GLY A 135 -6.41 -14.53 -22.98
N LYS A 136 -5.83 -15.24 -23.93
CA LYS A 136 -4.54 -14.84 -24.51
C LYS A 136 -4.66 -13.52 -25.27
N ILE A 137 -4.11 -12.45 -24.76
CA ILE A 137 -4.10 -11.11 -25.39
C ILE A 137 -3.49 -11.17 -26.79
N SER A 138 -2.51 -12.05 -27.02
CA SER A 138 -1.91 -12.30 -28.32
C SER A 138 -2.91 -12.83 -29.37
N GLN A 139 -3.94 -13.56 -28.96
CA GLN A 139 -4.99 -14.03 -29.86
C GLN A 139 -5.96 -12.91 -30.26
N GLU A 140 -6.27 -12.02 -29.33
CA GLU A 140 -7.11 -10.84 -29.59
C GLU A 140 -6.43 -9.85 -30.55
N VAL A 141 -5.11 -9.67 -30.40
CA VAL A 141 -4.31 -8.82 -31.31
C VAL A 141 -4.24 -9.44 -32.71
N LEU A 142 -4.09 -10.77 -32.82
CA LEU A 142 -4.10 -11.47 -34.11
C LEU A 142 -5.46 -11.39 -34.79
N THR A 143 -6.57 -11.49 -34.03
CA THR A 143 -7.92 -11.30 -34.61
C THR A 143 -8.16 -9.88 -35.11
N GLN A 144 -7.59 -8.84 -34.48
CA GLN A 144 -7.62 -7.48 -35.00
C GLN A 144 -6.81 -7.31 -36.29
N VAL A 145 -5.63 -7.92 -36.36
CA VAL A 145 -4.79 -7.92 -37.59
C VAL A 145 -5.51 -8.67 -38.72
N ASP A 146 -6.06 -9.84 -38.44
CA ASP A 146 -6.88 -10.60 -39.40
C ASP A 146 -8.08 -9.80 -39.86
N SER A 147 -8.74 -9.05 -39.00
CA SER A 147 -9.87 -8.20 -39.34
C SER A 147 -9.48 -7.05 -40.29
N VAL A 148 -8.31 -6.45 -40.08
CA VAL A 148 -7.76 -5.40 -40.97
C VAL A 148 -7.40 -5.96 -42.37
N ASP A 149 -6.82 -7.17 -42.41
CA ASP A 149 -6.49 -7.81 -43.68
C ASP A 149 -7.73 -8.26 -44.42
N ILE A 150 -8.75 -8.75 -43.75
CA ILE A 150 -10.07 -9.03 -44.34
C ILE A 150 -10.69 -7.74 -44.91
N LEU A 151 -10.63 -6.64 -44.20
CA LEU A 151 -11.14 -5.36 -44.69
C LEU A 151 -10.38 -4.86 -45.92
N LYS A 152 -9.06 -5.04 -45.98
CA LYS A 152 -8.27 -4.73 -47.20
C LYS A 152 -8.66 -5.62 -48.38
N GLN A 153 -8.82 -6.92 -48.18
CA GLN A 153 -9.26 -7.85 -49.20
C GLN A 153 -10.66 -7.49 -49.72
N ILE A 154 -11.59 -7.13 -48.83
CA ILE A 154 -12.94 -6.63 -49.23
C ILE A 154 -12.82 -5.37 -50.08
N HIS A 155 -11.96 -4.44 -49.67
CA HIS A 155 -11.75 -3.19 -50.42
C HIS A 155 -11.18 -3.42 -51.82
N GLU A 156 -10.16 -4.33 -51.92
CA GLU A 156 -9.59 -4.72 -53.22
C GLU A 156 -10.59 -5.41 -54.13
N LEU A 157 -11.44 -6.29 -53.57
CA LEU A 157 -12.46 -6.97 -54.33
C LEU A 157 -13.58 -6.01 -54.79
N SER A 158 -13.97 -5.07 -53.96
CA SER A 158 -14.99 -4.04 -54.33
C SER A 158 -14.46 -3.07 -55.38
N GLY A 159 -13.16 -2.73 -55.35
CA GLY A 159 -12.54 -1.90 -56.39
C GLY A 159 -12.43 -2.58 -57.76
N LYS A 160 -12.36 -3.92 -57.80
CA LYS A 160 -12.38 -4.70 -59.06
C LYS A 160 -13.78 -4.92 -59.64
N ALA A 161 -14.83 -4.82 -58.83
CA ALA A 161 -16.21 -5.01 -59.26
C ALA A 161 -16.82 -3.74 -59.89
N LEU A 162 -16.13 -2.61 -59.83
CA LEU A 162 -16.57 -1.31 -60.36
C LEU A 162 -15.83 -0.90 -61.66
N GLN A 163 -15.03 -1.80 -62.26
CA GLN A 163 -14.43 -1.70 -63.55
C GLN A 163 -15.16 -2.65 -64.56
#